data_cfa5c1ad0e2e1cc5acfb7c8ffaadd8f8
#
_entry.id   cfa5c1ad0e2e1cc5acfb7c8ffaadd8f8
#
_cell.length_a   1.000
_cell.length_b   1.000
_cell.length_c   1.000
_cell.angle_alpha   90.00
_cell.angle_beta   90.00
_cell.angle_gamma   90.00
#
_symmetry.space_group_name_H-M   'P 1'
#
loop_
_entity.id
_entity.type
_entity.pdbx_description
1 polymer ?
#
loop_
_entity_poly.entity_id
_entity_poly.type
_entity_poly.pdbx_seq_one_letter_code
_entity_poly.pdbx_strand_id
1 'polypeptide(L)'
;VFGIEAFQEEGTLAAALMQIGGGTAFKLMIPLLAGYIAWSIADRPGLAPGMIGGFLAGELGAGFLGGIVAGFLAGYVARFISQKLPMPESIESLKPILIIPLLASLVTGLGMIYVIGEPMAAIMGALTGFLESMGTTNAILLGGILGAMMCFDLGGPVNKAAYTFGVGLLSEGSGGSAPMAAIMAAGMV
;
A
#
# COMPACT_ATOMS: atom_id res chain seq x y z
N VAL A 1 -5.53 -31.86 -4.41
CA VAL A 1 -6.98 -31.64 -4.43
C VAL A 1 -7.32 -30.26 -4.98
N PHE A 2 -6.45 -29.26 -4.84
CA PHE A 2 -6.62 -27.95 -5.44
C PHE A 2 -5.59 -27.79 -6.59
N GLY A 3 -5.97 -28.18 -7.81
CA GLY A 3 -5.16 -27.84 -8.97
C GLY A 3 -5.13 -26.32 -9.19
N ILE A 4 -4.03 -25.80 -9.72
CA ILE A 4 -3.86 -24.35 -10.00
C ILE A 4 -4.99 -23.83 -10.91
N GLU A 5 -5.56 -24.68 -11.76
CA GLU A 5 -6.67 -24.34 -12.67
C GLU A 5 -8.03 -24.17 -11.97
N ALA A 6 -8.23 -24.80 -10.80
CA ALA A 6 -9.47 -24.68 -10.04
C ALA A 6 -9.78 -23.26 -9.52
N PHE A 7 -8.79 -22.37 -9.47
CA PHE A 7 -8.98 -20.98 -9.07
C PHE A 7 -9.63 -20.11 -10.15
N GLN A 8 -9.67 -20.58 -11.40
CA GLN A 8 -10.25 -19.86 -12.54
C GLN A 8 -11.66 -20.33 -12.90
N GLU A 9 -12.12 -21.47 -12.35
CA GLU A 9 -13.47 -21.98 -12.61
C GLU A 9 -14.51 -21.21 -11.80
N GLU A 10 -15.32 -20.39 -12.49
CA GLU A 10 -16.42 -19.63 -11.89
C GLU A 10 -17.40 -20.58 -11.15
N GLY A 11 -17.81 -20.15 -9.95
CA GLY A 11 -18.75 -20.91 -9.12
C GLY A 11 -18.11 -21.96 -8.19
N THR A 12 -16.76 -22.09 -8.19
CA THR A 12 -16.07 -22.95 -7.22
C THR A 12 -15.72 -22.19 -5.93
N LEU A 13 -15.63 -22.93 -4.82
CA LEU A 13 -15.17 -22.35 -3.54
C LEU A 13 -13.75 -21.77 -3.66
N ALA A 14 -12.89 -22.42 -4.45
CA ALA A 14 -11.53 -21.98 -4.70
C ALA A 14 -11.48 -20.60 -5.40
N ALA A 15 -12.31 -20.40 -6.43
CA ALA A 15 -12.45 -19.12 -7.12
C ALA A 15 -13.02 -18.04 -6.19
N ALA A 16 -14.01 -18.37 -5.37
CA ALA A 16 -14.58 -17.44 -4.39
C ALA A 16 -13.54 -16.99 -3.34
N LEU A 17 -12.75 -17.91 -2.81
CA LEU A 17 -11.67 -17.60 -1.86
C LEU A 17 -10.57 -16.74 -2.51
N MET A 18 -10.22 -17.05 -3.77
CA MET A 18 -9.25 -16.25 -4.52
C MET A 18 -9.76 -14.82 -4.80
N GLN A 19 -11.06 -14.69 -5.10
CA GLN A 19 -11.69 -13.39 -5.30
C GLN A 19 -11.70 -12.55 -4.01
N ILE A 20 -12.00 -13.17 -2.86
CA ILE A 20 -11.98 -12.52 -1.56
C ILE A 20 -10.55 -12.09 -1.18
N GLY A 21 -9.60 -13.01 -1.27
CA GLY A 21 -8.20 -12.77 -0.90
C GLY A 21 -7.47 -11.91 -1.94
N GLY A 22 -7.19 -12.48 -3.10
CA GLY A 22 -6.39 -11.85 -4.14
C GLY A 22 -7.10 -10.69 -4.83
N GLY A 23 -8.37 -10.89 -5.21
CA GLY A 23 -9.14 -9.89 -5.95
C GLY A 23 -9.62 -8.71 -5.12
N THR A 24 -9.75 -8.85 -3.80
CA THR A 24 -10.32 -7.82 -2.93
C THR A 24 -9.38 -7.41 -1.81
N ALA A 25 -9.01 -8.31 -0.91
CA ALA A 25 -8.23 -7.96 0.28
C ALA A 25 -6.85 -7.39 -0.08
N PHE A 26 -6.13 -8.02 -1.02
CA PHE A 26 -4.84 -7.50 -1.47
C PHE A 26 -4.96 -6.14 -2.18
N LYS A 27 -5.99 -5.93 -2.99
CA LYS A 27 -6.22 -4.61 -3.64
C LYS A 27 -6.51 -3.49 -2.65
N LEU A 28 -7.13 -3.81 -1.52
CA LEU A 28 -7.42 -2.83 -0.47
C LEU A 28 -6.21 -2.54 0.42
N MET A 29 -5.15 -3.35 0.40
CA MET A 29 -4.02 -3.22 1.30
C MET A 29 -3.33 -1.86 1.16
N ILE A 30 -2.99 -1.44 -0.07
CA ILE A 30 -2.33 -0.16 -0.33
C ILE A 30 -3.22 1.04 0.02
N PRO A 31 -4.50 1.10 -0.41
CA PRO A 31 -5.44 2.13 0.02
C PRO A 31 -5.59 2.24 1.54
N LEU A 32 -5.72 1.11 2.23
CA LEU A 32 -5.86 1.11 3.69
C LEU A 32 -4.58 1.61 4.37
N LEU A 33 -3.40 1.15 3.92
CA LEU A 33 -2.12 1.64 4.42
C LEU A 33 -2.01 3.17 4.30
N ALA A 34 -2.24 3.70 3.11
CA ALA A 34 -2.20 5.14 2.84
C ALA A 34 -3.26 5.90 3.65
N GLY A 35 -4.47 5.36 3.76
CA GLY A 35 -5.56 5.93 4.54
C GLY A 35 -5.20 6.05 6.03
N TYR A 36 -4.64 5.00 6.62
CA TYR A 36 -4.25 5.03 8.04
C TYR A 36 -3.01 5.88 8.31
N ILE A 37 -2.07 6.01 7.38
CA ILE A 37 -0.97 6.98 7.47
C ILE A 37 -1.57 8.39 7.51
N ALA A 38 -2.48 8.73 6.60
CA ALA A 38 -3.12 10.04 6.56
C ALA A 38 -3.97 10.31 7.81
N TRP A 39 -4.66 9.28 8.31
CA TRP A 39 -5.40 9.37 9.58
C TRP A 39 -4.48 9.72 10.76
N SER A 40 -3.32 9.07 10.87
CA SER A 40 -2.38 9.35 11.97
C SER A 40 -1.89 10.81 12.00
N ILE A 41 -1.96 11.52 10.86
CA ILE A 41 -1.50 12.91 10.71
C ILE A 41 -2.64 13.93 10.87
N ALA A 42 -3.81 13.63 10.32
CA ALA A 42 -4.93 14.57 10.19
C ALA A 42 -6.27 14.05 10.76
N ASP A 43 -6.26 12.96 11.52
CA ASP A 43 -7.44 12.29 12.03
C ASP A 43 -8.43 11.87 10.93
N ARG A 44 -9.72 11.79 11.26
CA ARG A 44 -10.79 11.31 10.37
C ARG A 44 -10.82 11.98 8.99
N PRO A 45 -10.65 13.30 8.85
CA PRO A 45 -10.67 13.95 7.54
C PRO A 45 -9.56 13.49 6.58
N GLY A 46 -8.46 12.95 7.12
CA GLY A 46 -7.34 12.45 6.32
C GLY A 46 -7.58 11.07 5.69
N LEU A 47 -8.49 10.26 6.26
CA LEU A 47 -8.67 8.86 5.86
C LEU A 47 -9.04 8.72 4.37
N ALA A 48 -10.10 9.38 3.95
CA ALA A 48 -10.58 9.27 2.56
C ALA A 48 -9.57 9.77 1.52
N PRO A 49 -8.94 10.95 1.68
CA PRO A 49 -7.86 11.39 0.79
C PRO A 49 -6.70 10.41 0.72
N GLY A 50 -6.30 9.83 1.86
CA GLY A 50 -5.26 8.82 1.92
C GLY A 50 -5.61 7.55 1.16
N MET A 51 -6.83 7.03 1.35
CA MET A 51 -7.32 5.86 0.62
C MET A 51 -7.38 6.09 -0.89
N ILE A 52 -7.85 7.26 -1.32
CA ILE A 52 -7.91 7.63 -2.75
C ILE A 52 -6.50 7.71 -3.33
N GLY A 53 -5.56 8.38 -2.64
CA GLY A 53 -4.17 8.45 -3.07
C GLY A 53 -3.49 7.08 -3.12
N GLY A 54 -3.77 6.21 -2.14
CA GLY A 54 -3.27 4.84 -2.12
C GLY A 54 -3.84 3.96 -3.23
N PHE A 55 -5.13 4.12 -3.55
CA PHE A 55 -5.73 3.42 -4.68
C PHE A 55 -5.08 3.84 -6.02
N LEU A 56 -4.91 5.15 -6.22
CA LEU A 56 -4.21 5.68 -7.39
C LEU A 56 -2.74 5.18 -7.46
N ALA A 57 -2.05 5.05 -6.33
CA ALA A 57 -0.70 4.50 -6.31
C ALA A 57 -0.65 3.07 -6.85
N GLY A 58 -1.65 2.23 -6.51
CA GLY A 58 -1.79 0.89 -7.08
C GLY A 58 -2.04 0.91 -8.59
N GLU A 59 -2.99 1.70 -9.04
CA GLU A 59 -3.35 1.81 -10.47
C GLU A 59 -2.21 2.38 -11.35
N LEU A 60 -1.39 3.27 -10.79
CA LEU A 60 -0.24 3.88 -11.47
C LEU A 60 1.02 3.01 -11.43
N GLY A 61 0.97 1.82 -10.84
CA GLY A 61 2.14 0.95 -10.66
C GLY A 61 3.18 1.50 -9.69
N ALA A 62 2.84 2.53 -8.91
CA ALA A 62 3.70 3.09 -7.86
C ALA A 62 3.72 2.22 -6.58
N GLY A 63 2.82 1.26 -6.51
CA GLY A 63 2.74 0.23 -5.51
C GLY A 63 2.66 0.72 -4.06
N PHE A 64 3.10 -0.13 -3.14
CA PHE A 64 3.01 0.20 -1.71
C PHE A 64 3.89 1.40 -1.32
N LEU A 65 5.05 1.61 -1.98
CA LEU A 65 5.89 2.79 -1.74
C LEU A 65 5.16 4.07 -2.15
N GLY A 66 4.50 4.05 -3.33
CA GLY A 66 3.62 5.13 -3.75
C GLY A 66 2.47 5.36 -2.79
N GLY A 67 1.89 4.28 -2.23
CA GLY A 67 0.85 4.34 -1.21
C GLY A 67 1.31 5.02 0.09
N ILE A 68 2.53 4.73 0.55
CA ILE A 68 3.12 5.42 1.72
C ILE A 68 3.25 6.92 1.46
N VAL A 69 3.83 7.29 0.31
CA VAL A 69 4.00 8.70 -0.06
C VAL A 69 2.64 9.41 -0.22
N ALA A 70 1.66 8.74 -0.85
CA ALA A 70 0.30 9.24 -0.97
C ALA A 70 -0.36 9.48 0.40
N GLY A 71 -0.16 8.56 1.35
CA GLY A 71 -0.66 8.70 2.72
C GLY A 71 -0.09 9.91 3.45
N PHE A 72 1.23 10.12 3.36
CA PHE A 72 1.87 11.31 3.91
C PHE A 72 1.37 12.59 3.23
N LEU A 73 1.33 12.61 1.91
CA LEU A 73 0.82 13.77 1.16
C LEU A 73 -0.61 14.12 1.59
N ALA A 74 -1.51 13.14 1.57
CA ALA A 74 -2.91 13.32 1.95
C ALA A 74 -3.05 13.82 3.39
N GLY A 75 -2.30 13.23 4.32
CA GLY A 75 -2.34 13.60 5.72
C GLY A 75 -1.86 15.04 5.96
N TYR A 76 -0.72 15.41 5.39
CA TYR A 76 -0.21 16.78 5.55
C TYR A 76 -1.08 17.81 4.86
N VAL A 77 -1.61 17.52 3.66
CA VAL A 77 -2.54 18.41 2.96
C VAL A 77 -3.83 18.58 3.76
N ALA A 78 -4.44 17.50 4.25
CA ALA A 78 -5.63 17.56 5.07
C ALA A 78 -5.40 18.36 6.37
N ARG A 79 -4.27 18.15 7.04
CA ARG A 79 -3.87 18.89 8.23
C ARG A 79 -3.66 20.38 7.92
N PHE A 80 -2.99 20.70 6.82
CA PHE A 80 -2.78 22.08 6.39
C PHE A 80 -4.11 22.81 6.15
N ILE A 81 -5.03 22.18 5.41
CA ILE A 81 -6.37 22.73 5.15
C ILE A 81 -7.14 22.90 6.46
N SER A 82 -7.07 21.91 7.35
CA SER A 82 -7.74 21.99 8.66
C SER A 82 -7.29 23.19 9.48
N GLN A 83 -5.97 23.47 9.49
CA GLN A 83 -5.40 24.53 10.32
C GLN A 83 -5.45 25.91 9.68
N LYS A 84 -5.36 26.00 8.36
CA LYS A 84 -5.18 27.26 7.64
C LYS A 84 -6.44 27.83 7.00
N LEU A 85 -7.48 27.01 6.81
CA LEU A 85 -8.71 27.47 6.16
C LEU A 85 -9.68 28.03 7.23
N PRO A 86 -9.79 29.37 7.36
CA PRO A 86 -10.80 29.97 8.24
C PRO A 86 -12.19 29.80 7.61
N MET A 87 -13.16 29.42 8.41
CA MET A 87 -14.53 29.19 7.97
C MET A 87 -15.51 29.99 8.84
N PRO A 88 -16.60 30.53 8.26
CA PRO A 88 -17.70 31.09 9.03
C PRO A 88 -18.34 30.02 9.94
N GLU A 89 -18.79 30.41 11.13
CA GLU A 89 -19.42 29.50 12.11
C GLU A 89 -20.59 28.69 11.52
N SER A 90 -21.32 29.27 10.57
CA SER A 90 -22.49 28.65 9.92
C SER A 90 -22.14 27.35 9.14
N ILE A 91 -20.90 27.19 8.67
CA ILE A 91 -20.46 26.05 7.85
C ILE A 91 -19.26 25.32 8.46
N GLU A 92 -18.83 25.68 9.67
CA GLU A 92 -17.69 25.08 10.34
C GLU A 92 -17.85 23.58 10.54
N SER A 93 -19.07 23.10 10.79
CA SER A 93 -19.37 21.67 10.95
C SER A 93 -19.17 20.86 9.65
N LEU A 94 -19.28 21.49 8.48
CA LEU A 94 -19.05 20.84 7.18
C LEU A 94 -17.57 20.73 6.82
N LYS A 95 -16.71 21.51 7.49
CA LYS A 95 -15.27 21.54 7.22
C LYS A 95 -14.63 20.15 7.32
N PRO A 96 -14.72 19.41 8.44
CA PRO A 96 -14.09 18.09 8.57
C PRO A 96 -14.80 16.99 7.77
N ILE A 97 -16.08 17.16 7.45
CA ILE A 97 -16.90 16.11 6.84
C ILE A 97 -16.80 16.14 5.31
N LEU A 98 -16.80 17.35 4.72
CA LEU A 98 -16.90 17.53 3.29
C LEU A 98 -15.69 18.28 2.71
N ILE A 99 -15.37 19.45 3.26
CA ILE A 99 -14.44 20.39 2.63
C ILE A 99 -13.00 19.87 2.67
N ILE A 100 -12.54 19.42 3.83
CA ILE A 100 -11.18 18.88 3.98
C ILE A 100 -11.01 17.61 3.13
N PRO A 101 -11.89 16.58 3.22
CA PRO A 101 -11.74 15.40 2.40
C PRO A 101 -11.78 15.70 0.90
N LEU A 102 -12.67 16.59 0.45
CA LEU A 102 -12.79 16.94 -0.98
C LEU A 102 -11.53 17.61 -1.50
N LEU A 103 -11.08 18.68 -0.85
CA LEU A 103 -9.90 19.43 -1.28
C LEU A 103 -8.61 18.61 -1.15
N ALA A 104 -8.46 17.88 -0.05
CA ALA A 104 -7.30 17.04 0.16
C ALA A 104 -7.26 15.87 -0.84
N SER A 105 -8.40 15.27 -1.19
CA SER A 105 -8.46 14.23 -2.22
C SER A 105 -8.09 14.77 -3.59
N LEU A 106 -8.57 15.97 -3.93
CA LEU A 106 -8.23 16.62 -5.21
C LEU A 106 -6.74 16.89 -5.32
N VAL A 107 -6.14 17.50 -4.28
CA VAL A 107 -4.70 17.81 -4.27
C VAL A 107 -3.88 16.54 -4.28
N THR A 108 -4.24 15.54 -3.46
CA THR A 108 -3.53 14.26 -3.40
C THR A 108 -3.64 13.49 -4.71
N GLY A 109 -4.84 13.43 -5.29
CA GLY A 109 -5.07 12.74 -6.56
C GLY A 109 -4.28 13.36 -7.71
N LEU A 110 -4.35 14.70 -7.86
CA LEU A 110 -3.57 15.40 -8.88
C LEU A 110 -2.05 15.26 -8.64
N GLY A 111 -1.62 15.36 -7.38
CA GLY A 111 -0.22 15.15 -7.01
C GLY A 111 0.27 13.74 -7.34
N MET A 112 -0.55 12.71 -7.13
CA MET A 112 -0.22 11.34 -7.51
C MET A 112 -0.16 11.16 -9.02
N ILE A 113 -1.13 11.69 -9.77
CA ILE A 113 -1.23 11.49 -11.23
C ILE A 113 -0.08 12.22 -11.97
N TYR A 114 0.21 13.47 -11.60
CA TYR A 114 1.09 14.32 -12.40
C TYR A 114 2.53 14.44 -11.85
N VAL A 115 2.75 14.14 -10.58
CA VAL A 115 4.05 14.43 -9.94
C VAL A 115 4.71 13.19 -9.34
N ILE A 116 3.97 12.41 -8.55
CA ILE A 116 4.54 11.36 -7.71
C ILE A 116 4.44 9.99 -8.36
N GLY A 117 3.35 9.71 -9.07
CA GLY A 117 3.04 8.37 -9.57
C GLY A 117 4.14 7.79 -10.47
N GLU A 118 4.54 8.54 -11.49
CA GLU A 118 5.55 8.09 -12.45
C GLU A 118 6.93 7.85 -11.81
N PRO A 119 7.51 8.77 -11.01
CA PRO A 119 8.77 8.50 -10.30
C PRO A 119 8.70 7.30 -9.36
N MET A 120 7.59 7.14 -8.63
CA MET A 120 7.43 6.01 -7.72
C MET A 120 7.26 4.69 -8.48
N ALA A 121 6.53 4.68 -9.59
CA ALA A 121 6.41 3.52 -10.47
C ALA A 121 7.79 3.10 -11.05
N ALA A 122 8.62 4.06 -11.43
CA ALA A 122 9.98 3.78 -11.89
C ALA A 122 10.84 3.14 -10.78
N ILE A 123 10.75 3.62 -9.54
CA ILE A 123 11.46 3.04 -8.39
C ILE A 123 10.96 1.62 -8.12
N MET A 124 9.63 1.42 -8.15
CA MET A 124 9.05 0.09 -7.95
C MET A 124 9.47 -0.88 -9.06
N GLY A 125 9.43 -0.46 -10.32
CA GLY A 125 9.89 -1.26 -11.44
C GLY A 125 11.37 -1.64 -11.34
N ALA A 126 12.22 -0.70 -10.92
CA ALA A 126 13.63 -0.98 -10.67
C ALA A 126 13.84 -1.99 -9.52
N LEU A 127 13.07 -1.87 -8.44
CA LEU A 127 13.12 -2.79 -7.30
C LEU A 127 12.64 -4.18 -7.71
N THR A 128 11.54 -4.29 -8.44
CA THR A 128 11.01 -5.56 -8.95
C THR A 128 12.01 -6.22 -9.90
N GLY A 129 12.55 -5.47 -10.86
CA GLY A 129 13.57 -6.00 -11.80
C GLY A 129 14.87 -6.42 -11.08
N PHE A 130 15.27 -5.73 -10.04
CA PHE A 130 16.39 -6.15 -9.19
C PHE A 130 16.09 -7.50 -8.51
N LEU A 131 14.90 -7.66 -7.93
CA LEU A 131 14.48 -8.90 -7.29
C LEU A 131 14.36 -10.07 -8.28
N GLU A 132 13.82 -9.83 -9.47
CA GLU A 132 13.72 -10.83 -10.54
C GLU A 132 15.10 -11.28 -11.06
N SER A 133 16.08 -10.37 -11.06
CA SER A 133 17.46 -10.68 -11.45
C SER A 133 18.24 -11.45 -10.39
N MET A 134 17.70 -11.59 -9.18
CA MET A 134 18.38 -12.28 -8.09
C MET A 134 18.47 -13.78 -8.33
N GLY A 135 19.70 -14.31 -8.38
CA GLY A 135 19.95 -15.74 -8.28
C GLY A 135 19.68 -16.28 -6.86
N THR A 136 19.67 -17.60 -6.73
CA THR A 136 19.36 -18.30 -5.46
C THR A 136 20.21 -17.84 -4.27
N THR A 137 21.48 -17.49 -4.47
CA THR A 137 22.39 -17.01 -3.42
C THR A 137 21.94 -15.66 -2.85
N ASN A 138 21.54 -14.74 -3.71
CA ASN A 138 21.07 -13.42 -3.30
C ASN A 138 19.68 -13.49 -2.64
N ALA A 139 18.83 -14.42 -3.09
CA ALA A 139 17.55 -14.69 -2.45
C ALA A 139 17.70 -15.22 -1.01
N ILE A 140 18.71 -16.07 -0.78
CA ILE A 140 19.05 -16.55 0.58
C ILE A 140 19.51 -15.39 1.46
N LEU A 141 20.35 -14.49 0.94
CA LEU A 141 20.82 -13.32 1.70
C LEU A 141 19.66 -12.39 2.06
N LEU A 142 18.79 -12.08 1.09
CA LEU A 142 17.59 -11.25 1.32
C LEU A 142 16.65 -11.91 2.34
N GLY A 143 16.40 -13.21 2.20
CA GLY A 143 15.60 -13.99 3.15
C GLY A 143 16.19 -13.97 4.55
N GLY A 144 17.50 -14.09 4.67
CA GLY A 144 18.21 -13.99 5.93
C GLY A 144 18.07 -12.62 6.59
N ILE A 145 18.18 -11.54 5.81
CA ILE A 145 18.01 -10.17 6.32
C ILE A 145 16.55 -9.93 6.77
N LEU A 146 15.56 -10.27 5.94
CA LEU A 146 14.15 -10.11 6.29
C LEU A 146 13.78 -10.98 7.50
N GLY A 147 14.25 -12.23 7.55
CA GLY A 147 14.05 -13.12 8.70
C GLY A 147 14.67 -12.54 9.97
N ALA A 148 15.89 -12.02 9.91
CA ALA A 148 16.53 -11.36 11.03
C ALA A 148 15.74 -10.12 11.50
N MET A 149 15.24 -9.30 10.57
CA MET A 149 14.38 -8.15 10.90
C MET A 149 13.07 -8.61 11.57
N MET A 150 12.48 -9.69 11.11
CA MET A 150 11.25 -10.24 11.68
C MET A 150 11.45 -10.80 13.09
N CYS A 151 12.61 -11.39 13.35
CA CYS A 151 12.96 -11.93 14.67
C CYS A 151 13.45 -10.88 15.67
N PHE A 152 13.93 -9.72 15.18
CA PHE A 152 14.61 -8.73 16.01
C PHE A 152 13.74 -8.15 17.13
N ASP A 153 12.50 -7.82 16.83
CA ASP A 153 11.61 -7.14 17.78
C ASP A 153 10.21 -7.80 17.95
N LEU A 154 10.05 -9.03 17.45
CA LEU A 154 8.90 -9.92 17.67
C LEU A 154 7.52 -9.23 17.58
N GLY A 155 7.32 -8.41 16.54
CA GLY A 155 6.06 -7.69 16.31
C GLY A 155 6.15 -6.18 16.47
N GLY A 156 7.33 -5.64 16.75
CA GLY A 156 7.60 -4.21 16.81
C GLY A 156 7.76 -3.57 15.42
N PRO A 157 8.31 -2.34 15.35
CA PRO A 157 8.38 -1.56 14.13
C PRO A 157 9.27 -2.19 13.04
N VAL A 158 10.37 -2.88 13.41
CA VAL A 158 11.29 -3.51 12.45
C VAL A 158 10.64 -4.72 11.79
N ASN A 159 9.97 -5.56 12.59
CA ASN A 159 9.17 -6.68 12.10
C ASN A 159 8.08 -6.20 11.13
N LYS A 160 7.32 -5.17 11.52
CA LYS A 160 6.27 -4.60 10.68
C LYS A 160 6.81 -4.03 9.37
N ALA A 161 7.98 -3.39 9.39
CA ALA A 161 8.63 -2.88 8.18
C ALA A 161 8.99 -4.02 7.21
N ALA A 162 9.63 -5.09 7.71
CA ALA A 162 9.96 -6.27 6.91
C ALA A 162 8.72 -6.95 6.33
N TYR A 163 7.70 -7.15 7.17
CA TYR A 163 6.42 -7.74 6.77
C TYR A 163 5.71 -6.89 5.70
N THR A 164 5.57 -5.58 5.94
CA THR A 164 4.91 -4.66 5.00
C THR A 164 5.63 -4.60 3.67
N PHE A 165 6.97 -4.61 3.69
CA PHE A 165 7.78 -4.68 2.48
C PHE A 165 7.52 -5.96 1.67
N GLY A 166 7.60 -7.12 2.32
CA GLY A 166 7.40 -8.40 1.65
C GLY A 166 5.99 -8.58 1.11
N VAL A 167 4.96 -8.28 1.92
CA VAL A 167 3.55 -8.36 1.50
C VAL A 167 3.23 -7.30 0.45
N GLY A 168 3.83 -6.11 0.53
CA GLY A 168 3.70 -5.06 -0.49
C GLY A 168 4.13 -5.54 -1.87
N LEU A 169 5.30 -6.18 -1.96
CA LEU A 169 5.79 -6.73 -3.21
C LEU A 169 4.96 -7.91 -3.74
N LEU A 170 4.38 -8.72 -2.83
CA LEU A 170 3.47 -9.80 -3.23
C LEU A 170 2.15 -9.29 -3.82
N SER A 171 1.66 -8.15 -3.33
CA SER A 171 0.37 -7.59 -3.78
C SER A 171 0.39 -7.03 -5.19
N GLU A 172 1.56 -6.76 -5.75
CA GLU A 172 1.70 -6.13 -7.07
C GLU A 172 1.62 -7.12 -8.26
N GLY A 173 1.47 -8.43 -7.97
CA GLY A 173 1.10 -9.43 -8.98
C GLY A 173 2.10 -9.66 -10.13
N SER A 174 3.30 -9.08 -10.05
CA SER A 174 4.35 -9.29 -11.04
C SER A 174 5.12 -10.59 -10.79
N GLY A 175 5.73 -11.15 -11.83
CA GLY A 175 6.40 -12.46 -11.82
C GLY A 175 7.46 -12.71 -10.72
N GLY A 176 7.88 -11.66 -10.00
CA GLY A 176 8.75 -11.75 -8.81
C GLY A 176 8.08 -12.28 -7.54
N SER A 177 6.78 -12.52 -7.57
CA SER A 177 6.00 -12.92 -6.40
C SER A 177 6.39 -14.27 -5.81
N ALA A 178 6.78 -15.26 -6.61
CA ALA A 178 7.08 -16.60 -6.13
C ALA A 178 8.37 -16.67 -5.26
N PRO A 179 9.51 -16.09 -5.65
CA PRO A 179 10.68 -16.00 -4.78
C PRO A 179 10.39 -15.21 -3.50
N MET A 180 9.66 -14.10 -3.59
CA MET A 180 9.31 -13.28 -2.43
C MET A 180 8.36 -14.02 -1.49
N ALA A 181 7.37 -14.76 -2.01
CA ALA A 181 6.50 -15.60 -1.19
C ALA A 181 7.29 -16.65 -0.41
N ALA A 182 8.28 -17.29 -1.06
CA ALA A 182 9.14 -18.28 -0.41
C ALA A 182 10.02 -17.63 0.68
N ILE A 183 10.59 -16.45 0.42
CA ILE A 183 11.40 -15.69 1.36
C ILE A 183 10.56 -15.28 2.58
N MET A 184 9.35 -14.76 2.35
CA MET A 184 8.44 -14.38 3.43
C MET A 184 7.99 -15.59 4.26
N ALA A 185 7.64 -16.70 3.61
CA ALA A 185 7.27 -17.92 4.30
C ALA A 185 8.41 -18.44 5.17
N ALA A 186 9.65 -18.43 4.66
CA ALA A 186 10.83 -18.85 5.41
C ALA A 186 11.15 -17.92 6.59
N GLY A 187 10.89 -16.62 6.44
CA GLY A 187 11.10 -15.64 7.52
C GLY A 187 10.05 -15.68 8.63
N MET A 188 8.90 -16.30 8.40
CA MET A 188 7.81 -16.44 9.37
C MET A 188 7.91 -17.71 10.24
N VAL A 189 8.75 -18.66 9.87
CA VAL A 189 8.99 -19.93 10.60
C VAL A 189 10.13 -19.81 11.57
#